data_58fb5903383d3bbee1ca68b473ba575b
#
_entry.id   58fb5903383d3bbee1ca68b473ba575b
#
_cell.length_a   1.000
_cell.length_b   1.000
_cell.length_c   1.000
_cell.angle_alpha   90.00
_cell.angle_beta   90.00
_cell.angle_gamma   90.00
#
_symmetry.space_group_name_H-M   'P 1'
#
loop_
_entity.id
_entity.type
_entity.pdbx_description
1 polymer ?
#
loop_
_entity_poly.entity_id
_entity_poly.type
_entity_poly.pdbx_seq_one_letter_code
_entity_poly.pdbx_strand_id
1 'polypeptide(L)'
;ILGLSCVSAVVLTGCIDETLPTHQATDEQLSSSSKATEALLWAMPAFANNYKTVDGGDYDWGYGSLMHIRDVMTDEMVIIESGYDHYSAWEHNQYIGPNYLSTQFIWNYFWKFVQTTNNMIGAINPESASETQLGYLGAAYGYRAFIYLDMARMFEFLENDGTSPTNSSGNNVLNLTVPIVTEEVTEEAARNNP
;
A
#
# COMPACT_ATOMS: atom_id res chain seq x y z
N ILE A 1 67.37 -37.63 5.99
CA ILE A 1 66.41 -37.32 7.07
C ILE A 1 65.32 -36.38 6.49
N LEU A 2 64.22 -37.00 6.01
CA LEU A 2 63.06 -36.24 5.52
C LEU A 2 62.14 -35.95 6.68
N GLY A 3 61.96 -34.66 7.01
CA GLY A 3 60.96 -34.18 7.94
C GLY A 3 59.61 -34.01 7.25
N LEU A 4 58.65 -34.84 7.61
CA LEU A 4 57.24 -34.74 7.14
C LEU A 4 56.49 -33.71 8.02
N SER A 5 56.24 -32.53 7.45
CA SER A 5 55.49 -31.47 8.13
C SER A 5 54.01 -31.69 7.86
N CYS A 6 53.26 -32.18 8.86
CA CYS A 6 51.80 -32.28 8.85
C CYS A 6 51.20 -30.89 9.06
N VAL A 7 50.65 -30.26 8.01
CA VAL A 7 49.85 -29.06 8.12
C VAL A 7 48.43 -29.49 8.47
N SER A 8 48.02 -29.32 9.71
CA SER A 8 46.62 -29.48 10.15
C SER A 8 45.79 -28.30 9.65
N ALA A 9 44.99 -28.51 8.62
CA ALA A 9 43.97 -27.55 8.21
C ALA A 9 42.84 -27.56 9.25
N VAL A 10 42.80 -26.53 10.09
CA VAL A 10 41.66 -26.27 10.97
C VAL A 10 40.56 -25.67 10.09
N VAL A 11 39.54 -26.46 9.79
CA VAL A 11 38.31 -25.99 9.14
C VAL A 11 37.52 -25.23 10.21
N LEU A 12 37.59 -23.90 10.18
CA LEU A 12 36.71 -23.03 10.94
C LEU A 12 35.35 -23.05 10.26
N THR A 13 34.48 -23.98 10.63
CA THR A 13 33.05 -23.89 10.35
C THR A 13 32.49 -22.84 11.31
N GLY A 14 32.59 -21.58 10.94
CA GLY A 14 31.82 -20.54 11.61
C GLY A 14 30.35 -20.77 11.30
N CYS A 15 29.57 -21.20 12.29
CA CYS A 15 28.13 -21.05 12.23
C CYS A 15 27.85 -19.56 12.16
N ILE A 16 27.49 -19.09 10.97
CA ILE A 16 26.87 -17.76 10.81
C ILE A 16 25.44 -17.97 11.27
N ASP A 17 25.20 -17.76 12.57
CA ASP A 17 23.82 -17.58 13.05
C ASP A 17 23.29 -16.29 12.43
N GLU A 18 22.20 -16.41 11.71
CA GLU A 18 21.50 -15.27 11.13
C GLU A 18 21.07 -14.35 12.27
N THR A 19 21.75 -13.22 12.42
CA THR A 19 21.38 -12.22 13.44
C THR A 19 20.10 -11.55 13.01
N LEU A 20 18.99 -11.95 13.61
CA LEU A 20 17.70 -11.30 13.41
C LEU A 20 17.80 -9.81 13.77
N PRO A 21 17.22 -8.91 12.96
CA PRO A 21 17.25 -7.48 13.23
C PRO A 21 16.59 -7.19 14.60
N THR A 22 17.30 -6.52 15.48
CA THR A 22 16.82 -6.20 16.84
C THR A 22 15.75 -5.12 16.88
N HIS A 23 15.50 -4.43 15.77
CA HIS A 23 14.58 -3.30 15.68
C HIS A 23 13.38 -3.54 14.75
N GLN A 24 13.31 -4.69 14.09
CA GLN A 24 12.19 -5.07 13.23
C GLN A 24 11.82 -6.53 13.54
N ALA A 25 10.53 -6.79 13.71
CA ALA A 25 10.04 -8.16 13.82
C ALA A 25 10.14 -8.86 12.47
N THR A 26 10.58 -10.12 12.47
CA THR A 26 10.56 -10.96 11.26
C THR A 26 9.13 -11.45 10.99
N ASP A 27 8.84 -11.84 9.75
CA ASP A 27 7.53 -12.40 9.38
C ASP A 27 7.18 -13.63 10.22
N GLU A 28 8.16 -14.44 10.59
CA GLU A 28 7.98 -15.60 11.45
C GLU A 28 7.64 -15.20 12.90
N GLN A 29 8.24 -14.13 13.42
CA GLN A 29 7.89 -13.56 14.72
C GLN A 29 6.50 -12.92 14.71
N LEU A 30 6.12 -12.28 13.63
CA LEU A 30 4.79 -11.70 13.44
C LEU A 30 3.72 -12.79 13.39
N SER A 31 3.92 -13.82 12.60
CA SER A 31 2.95 -14.91 12.43
C SER A 31 2.78 -15.77 13.70
N SER A 32 3.84 -15.93 14.51
CA SER A 32 3.79 -16.72 15.75
C SER A 32 3.16 -15.98 16.95
N SER A 33 3.00 -14.67 16.89
CA SER A 33 2.49 -13.86 18.01
C SER A 33 1.10 -13.32 17.73
N SER A 34 0.11 -13.75 18.51
CA SER A 34 -1.27 -13.22 18.42
C SER A 34 -1.35 -11.70 18.69
N LYS A 35 -0.48 -11.16 19.53
CA LYS A 35 -0.40 -9.71 19.78
C LYS A 35 0.16 -8.96 18.59
N ALA A 36 1.11 -9.54 17.86
CA ALA A 36 1.66 -8.93 16.66
C ALA A 36 0.62 -8.91 15.53
N THR A 37 -0.11 -10.01 15.33
CA THR A 37 -1.20 -10.05 14.34
C THR A 37 -2.36 -9.11 14.72
N GLU A 38 -2.67 -8.95 16.00
CA GLU A 38 -3.62 -7.94 16.47
C GLU A 38 -3.13 -6.50 16.18
N ALA A 39 -1.85 -6.22 16.38
CA ALA A 39 -1.27 -4.91 16.06
C ALA A 39 -1.36 -4.61 14.56
N LEU A 40 -1.14 -5.60 13.70
CA LEU A 40 -1.32 -5.45 12.25
C LEU A 40 -2.78 -5.20 11.87
N LEU A 41 -3.75 -5.82 12.56
CA LEU A 41 -5.16 -5.53 12.36
C LEU A 41 -5.46 -4.05 12.63
N TRP A 42 -4.97 -3.52 13.74
CA TRP A 42 -5.18 -2.11 14.11
C TRP A 42 -4.42 -1.13 13.21
N ALA A 43 -3.39 -1.57 12.49
CA ALA A 43 -2.67 -0.73 11.54
C ALA A 43 -3.57 -0.23 10.39
N MET A 44 -4.57 -1.00 9.98
CA MET A 44 -5.48 -0.61 8.89
C MET A 44 -6.39 0.58 9.27
N PRO A 45 -7.20 0.52 10.35
CA PRO A 45 -7.98 1.69 10.76
C PRO A 45 -7.11 2.84 11.25
N ALA A 46 -5.93 2.57 11.82
CA ALA A 46 -4.97 3.62 12.18
C ALA A 46 -4.47 4.35 10.93
N PHE A 47 -4.13 3.65 9.86
CA PHE A 47 -3.72 4.26 8.61
C PHE A 47 -4.85 5.12 7.99
N ALA A 48 -6.11 4.65 8.09
CA ALA A 48 -7.26 5.42 7.62
C ALA A 48 -7.45 6.77 8.34
N ASN A 49 -6.91 6.91 9.56
CA ASN A 49 -7.02 8.13 10.37
C ASN A 49 -5.67 8.84 10.59
N ASN A 50 -4.61 8.43 9.91
CA ASN A 50 -3.29 9.01 10.08
C ASN A 50 -3.21 10.42 9.49
N TYR A 51 -2.29 11.21 10.04
CA TYR A 51 -2.01 12.58 9.60
C TYR A 51 -0.57 12.70 9.10
N LYS A 52 -0.40 13.28 7.91
CA LYS A 52 0.90 13.54 7.26
C LYS A 52 1.79 12.30 7.04
N THR A 53 1.20 11.17 6.71
CA THR A 53 1.94 9.91 6.54
C THR A 53 2.22 9.51 5.10
N VAL A 54 1.55 10.12 4.14
CA VAL A 54 1.70 9.78 2.72
C VAL A 54 2.64 10.75 2.02
N ASP A 55 2.37 12.04 2.06
CA ASP A 55 3.21 13.08 1.45
C ASP A 55 3.54 14.25 2.38
N GLY A 56 2.95 14.29 3.56
CA GLY A 56 3.20 15.30 4.58
C GLY A 56 2.49 16.64 4.38
N GLY A 57 1.65 16.78 3.37
CA GLY A 57 0.83 17.97 3.14
C GLY A 57 -0.28 18.15 4.20
N ASP A 58 -0.84 19.35 4.31
CA ASP A 58 -1.90 19.62 5.29
C ASP A 58 -3.24 18.96 4.91
N TYR A 59 -3.39 18.53 3.66
CA TYR A 59 -4.49 17.71 3.17
C TYR A 59 -4.30 16.20 3.44
N ASP A 60 -3.14 15.78 3.94
CA ASP A 60 -2.84 14.37 4.24
C ASP A 60 -3.30 14.02 5.66
N TRP A 61 -4.60 13.76 5.81
CA TRP A 61 -5.22 13.36 7.08
C TRP A 61 -6.09 12.10 6.96
N GLY A 62 -5.60 11.16 6.17
CA GLY A 62 -6.17 9.83 6.06
C GLY A 62 -7.32 9.72 5.07
N TYR A 63 -8.15 8.70 5.23
CA TYR A 63 -9.26 8.41 4.31
C TYR A 63 -10.31 9.53 4.27
N GLY A 64 -10.52 10.23 5.40
CA GLY A 64 -11.39 11.38 5.45
C GLY A 64 -10.98 12.50 4.48
N SER A 65 -9.68 12.69 4.26
CA SER A 65 -9.17 13.62 3.26
C SER A 65 -9.59 13.26 1.84
N LEU A 66 -9.54 11.97 1.48
CA LEU A 66 -10.00 11.50 0.17
C LEU A 66 -11.50 11.74 -0.04
N MET A 67 -12.32 11.53 0.99
CA MET A 67 -13.75 11.85 0.96
C MET A 67 -13.96 13.36 0.76
N HIS A 68 -13.24 14.17 1.54
CA HIS A 68 -13.31 15.63 1.45
C HIS A 68 -12.89 16.14 0.06
N ILE A 69 -11.81 15.60 -0.50
CA ILE A 69 -11.36 15.95 -1.87
C ILE A 69 -12.47 15.64 -2.89
N ARG A 70 -13.15 14.50 -2.78
CA ARG A 70 -14.25 14.16 -3.68
C ARG A 70 -15.41 15.13 -3.59
N ASP A 71 -15.78 15.53 -2.37
CA ASP A 71 -16.87 16.51 -2.15
C ASP A 71 -16.49 17.87 -2.74
N VAL A 72 -15.23 18.28 -2.61
CA VAL A 72 -14.69 19.53 -3.18
C VAL A 72 -14.65 19.50 -4.71
N MET A 73 -14.46 18.33 -5.33
CA MET A 73 -14.46 18.17 -6.79
C MET A 73 -15.86 18.16 -7.41
N THR A 74 -16.90 18.19 -6.57
CA THR A 74 -18.31 18.20 -6.97
C THR A 74 -18.98 19.50 -6.51
N ASP A 75 -20.27 19.62 -6.78
CA ASP A 75 -21.10 20.76 -6.31
C ASP A 75 -21.49 20.65 -4.81
N GLU A 76 -21.03 19.58 -4.12
CA GLU A 76 -21.39 19.33 -2.71
C GLU A 76 -20.67 20.26 -1.73
N MET A 77 -19.46 20.72 -2.07
CA MET A 77 -18.64 21.57 -1.20
C MET A 77 -17.95 22.68 -1.97
N VAL A 78 -18.06 23.90 -1.44
CA VAL A 78 -17.37 25.08 -1.99
C VAL A 78 -16.19 25.45 -1.10
N ILE A 79 -15.03 25.67 -1.71
CA ILE A 79 -13.83 26.17 -1.05
C ILE A 79 -13.74 27.69 -1.24
N ILE A 80 -13.61 28.41 -0.15
CA ILE A 80 -13.32 29.86 -0.21
C ILE A 80 -11.81 30.01 -0.33
N GLU A 81 -11.35 30.48 -1.47
CA GLU A 81 -9.92 30.77 -1.68
C GLU A 81 -9.43 31.78 -0.63
N SER A 82 -8.60 31.31 0.27
CA SER A 82 -7.94 32.14 1.28
C SER A 82 -6.45 31.89 1.20
N GLY A 83 -5.71 32.53 0.38
CA GLY A 83 -4.23 32.53 0.24
C GLY A 83 -3.40 31.32 0.72
N TYR A 84 -3.91 30.46 1.57
CA TYR A 84 -3.34 29.23 2.10
C TYR A 84 -4.35 28.10 2.01
N ASP A 85 -5.02 28.01 0.89
CA ASP A 85 -6.02 27.00 0.63
C ASP A 85 -5.36 25.75 0.00
N HIS A 86 -5.47 24.63 0.69
CA HIS A 86 -4.91 23.35 0.25
C HIS A 86 -5.83 22.58 -0.69
N TYR A 87 -7.05 23.05 -0.93
CA TYR A 87 -8.09 22.31 -1.66
C TYR A 87 -8.56 22.97 -2.96
N SER A 88 -8.25 24.24 -3.21
CA SER A 88 -8.67 24.96 -4.41
C SER A 88 -8.24 24.29 -5.72
N ALA A 89 -7.12 23.59 -5.72
CA ALA A 89 -6.65 22.85 -6.89
C ALA A 89 -7.62 21.72 -7.30
N TRP A 90 -8.29 21.10 -6.33
CA TRP A 90 -9.31 20.07 -6.62
C TRP A 90 -10.67 20.69 -6.97
N GLU A 91 -11.09 21.76 -6.32
CA GLU A 91 -12.37 22.45 -6.62
C GLU A 91 -12.44 22.90 -8.09
N HIS A 92 -11.36 23.43 -8.59
CA HIS A 92 -11.30 23.89 -9.97
C HIS A 92 -10.80 22.83 -10.96
N ASN A 93 -10.58 21.59 -10.51
CA ASN A 93 -9.96 20.53 -11.29
C ASN A 93 -8.64 20.97 -11.97
N GLN A 94 -7.94 21.89 -11.33
CA GLN A 94 -6.64 22.37 -11.77
C GLN A 94 -5.54 21.48 -11.22
N TYR A 95 -4.44 21.37 -11.95
CA TYR A 95 -3.29 20.59 -11.52
C TYR A 95 -3.62 19.13 -11.19
N ILE A 96 -4.61 18.56 -11.89
CA ILE A 96 -4.95 17.14 -11.83
C ILE A 96 -4.30 16.45 -13.03
N GLY A 97 -3.51 15.41 -12.74
CA GLY A 97 -2.79 14.68 -13.77
C GLY A 97 -1.52 14.02 -13.21
N PRO A 98 -0.83 13.20 -13.99
CA PRO A 98 0.26 12.34 -13.53
C PRO A 98 1.49 13.11 -13.00
N ASN A 99 1.63 14.39 -13.33
CA ASN A 99 2.77 15.20 -12.94
C ASN A 99 2.49 16.12 -11.72
N TYR A 100 1.31 16.00 -11.13
CA TYR A 100 0.89 16.90 -10.06
C TYR A 100 0.80 16.17 -8.72
N LEU A 101 1.22 16.86 -7.65
CA LEU A 101 1.24 16.34 -6.28
C LEU A 101 -0.16 15.96 -5.80
N SER A 102 -1.20 16.70 -6.19
CA SER A 102 -2.59 16.43 -5.85
C SER A 102 -3.03 15.03 -6.30
N THR A 103 -2.71 14.64 -7.52
CA THR A 103 -3.00 13.29 -8.04
C THR A 103 -2.09 12.25 -7.41
N GLN A 104 -0.82 12.57 -7.23
CA GLN A 104 0.17 11.67 -6.62
C GLN A 104 -0.20 11.30 -5.19
N PHE A 105 -0.70 12.26 -4.39
CA PHE A 105 -1.17 12.00 -3.03
C PHE A 105 -2.24 10.90 -2.99
N ILE A 106 -3.30 11.06 -3.79
CA ILE A 106 -4.41 10.11 -3.86
C ILE A 106 -3.91 8.71 -4.25
N TRP A 107 -3.10 8.64 -5.30
CA TRP A 107 -2.51 7.39 -5.77
C TRP A 107 -1.65 6.72 -4.71
N ASN A 108 -0.75 7.46 -4.09
CA ASN A 108 0.14 6.95 -3.06
C ASN A 108 -0.63 6.51 -1.81
N TYR A 109 -1.70 7.23 -1.44
CA TYR A 109 -2.54 6.84 -0.31
C TYR A 109 -3.14 5.46 -0.51
N PHE A 110 -3.77 5.22 -1.65
CA PHE A 110 -4.37 3.93 -1.96
C PHE A 110 -3.35 2.80 -1.94
N TRP A 111 -2.21 2.98 -2.60
CA TRP A 111 -1.19 1.93 -2.65
C TRP A 111 -0.54 1.64 -1.31
N LYS A 112 -0.34 2.63 -0.47
CA LYS A 112 0.10 2.41 0.91
C LYS A 112 -0.94 1.66 1.72
N PHE A 113 -2.23 1.91 1.50
CA PHE A 113 -3.27 1.15 2.16
C PHE A 113 -3.33 -0.31 1.67
N VAL A 114 -3.23 -0.55 0.37
CA VAL A 114 -3.09 -1.90 -0.19
C VAL A 114 -1.89 -2.62 0.42
N GLN A 115 -0.74 -1.96 0.50
CA GLN A 115 0.46 -2.52 1.14
C GLN A 115 0.19 -2.90 2.60
N THR A 116 -0.49 -2.03 3.37
CA THR A 116 -0.84 -2.31 4.78
C THR A 116 -1.73 -3.55 4.89
N THR A 117 -2.73 -3.70 4.01
CA THR A 117 -3.58 -4.89 3.99
C THR A 117 -2.83 -6.15 3.56
N ASN A 118 -1.95 -6.05 2.56
CA ASN A 118 -1.14 -7.18 2.08
C ASN A 118 -0.16 -7.66 3.16
N ASN A 119 0.46 -6.74 3.91
CA ASN A 119 1.33 -7.10 5.04
C ASN A 119 0.57 -7.90 6.11
N MET A 120 -0.70 -7.53 6.39
CA MET A 120 -1.53 -8.28 7.32
C MET A 120 -1.89 -9.67 6.78
N ILE A 121 -2.27 -9.75 5.52
CA ILE A 121 -2.65 -11.02 4.87
C ILE A 121 -1.44 -11.96 4.83
N GLY A 122 -0.29 -11.48 4.38
CA GLY A 122 0.94 -12.27 4.31
C GLY A 122 1.48 -12.74 5.67
N ALA A 123 1.14 -12.04 6.76
CA ALA A 123 1.58 -12.42 8.11
C ALA A 123 0.79 -13.60 8.72
N ILE A 124 -0.30 -14.07 8.11
CA ILE A 124 -1.15 -15.13 8.67
C ILE A 124 -1.19 -16.31 7.70
N ASN A 125 -0.64 -17.45 8.14
CA ASN A 125 -0.82 -18.71 7.43
C ASN A 125 -2.18 -19.34 7.84
N PRO A 126 -3.16 -19.43 6.92
CA PRO A 126 -4.51 -19.91 7.25
C PRO A 126 -4.54 -21.36 7.72
N GLU A 127 -3.56 -22.20 7.32
CA GLU A 127 -3.52 -23.63 7.70
C GLU A 127 -3.15 -23.83 9.18
N SER A 128 -2.42 -22.89 9.79
CA SER A 128 -1.95 -22.97 11.18
C SER A 128 -2.54 -21.89 12.09
N ALA A 129 -3.35 -20.99 11.53
CA ALA A 129 -3.91 -19.87 12.26
C ALA A 129 -4.98 -20.29 13.27
N SER A 130 -5.06 -19.61 14.42
CA SER A 130 -6.18 -19.70 15.35
C SER A 130 -7.44 -19.08 14.75
N GLU A 131 -8.62 -19.40 15.32
CA GLU A 131 -9.89 -18.78 14.91
C GLU A 131 -9.85 -17.25 14.96
N THR A 132 -9.20 -16.70 15.99
CA THR A 132 -9.01 -15.24 16.13
C THR A 132 -8.17 -14.68 14.99
N GLN A 133 -7.07 -15.33 14.63
CA GLN A 133 -6.22 -14.91 13.51
C GLN A 133 -6.95 -15.06 12.16
N LEU A 134 -7.77 -16.09 11.99
CA LEU A 134 -8.62 -16.21 10.79
C LEU A 134 -9.65 -15.08 10.71
N GLY A 135 -10.19 -14.63 11.85
CA GLY A 135 -11.03 -13.43 11.91
C GLY A 135 -10.27 -12.16 11.46
N TYR A 136 -9.03 -12.01 11.89
CA TYR A 136 -8.17 -10.89 11.47
C TYR A 136 -7.83 -10.94 9.98
N LEU A 137 -7.53 -12.14 9.47
CA LEU A 137 -7.31 -12.37 8.05
C LEU A 137 -8.55 -11.98 7.22
N GLY A 138 -9.74 -12.40 7.67
CA GLY A 138 -11.00 -12.00 7.04
C GLY A 138 -11.21 -10.49 7.02
N ALA A 139 -10.89 -9.79 8.12
CA ALA A 139 -10.94 -8.33 8.17
C ALA A 139 -9.95 -7.69 7.17
N ALA A 140 -8.73 -8.21 7.05
CA ALA A 140 -7.75 -7.71 6.10
C ALA A 140 -8.20 -7.86 4.64
N TYR A 141 -8.80 -8.99 4.28
CA TYR A 141 -9.44 -9.16 2.97
C TYR A 141 -10.59 -8.18 2.75
N GLY A 142 -11.40 -7.93 3.79
CA GLY A 142 -12.47 -6.93 3.75
C GLY A 142 -11.95 -5.51 3.48
N TYR A 143 -10.89 -5.09 4.17
CA TYR A 143 -10.24 -3.80 3.93
C TYR A 143 -9.62 -3.72 2.54
N ARG A 144 -8.97 -4.79 2.06
CA ARG A 144 -8.41 -4.82 0.71
C ARG A 144 -9.50 -4.71 -0.35
N ALA A 145 -10.60 -5.44 -0.20
CA ALA A 145 -11.73 -5.35 -1.11
C ALA A 145 -12.36 -3.95 -1.12
N PHE A 146 -12.52 -3.34 0.06
CA PHE A 146 -13.03 -1.98 0.19
C PHE A 146 -12.15 -0.98 -0.55
N ILE A 147 -10.84 -1.04 -0.36
CA ILE A 147 -9.93 -0.07 -0.98
C ILE A 147 -9.84 -0.25 -2.50
N TYR A 148 -9.85 -1.50 -3.01
CA TYR A 148 -9.89 -1.75 -4.45
C TYR A 148 -11.21 -1.31 -5.09
N LEU A 149 -12.34 -1.49 -4.41
CA LEU A 149 -13.61 -0.96 -4.89
C LEU A 149 -13.57 0.57 -5.01
N ASP A 150 -12.95 1.22 -4.05
CA ASP A 150 -12.82 2.67 -4.04
C ASP A 150 -11.87 3.16 -5.13
N MET A 151 -10.73 2.48 -5.33
CA MET A 151 -9.83 2.73 -6.45
C MET A 151 -10.53 2.53 -7.80
N ALA A 152 -11.32 1.46 -7.94
CA ALA A 152 -12.06 1.21 -9.17
C ALA A 152 -13.00 2.38 -9.48
N ARG A 153 -13.78 2.84 -8.51
CA ARG A 153 -14.68 3.99 -8.68
C ARG A 153 -13.96 5.28 -9.08
N MET A 154 -12.71 5.43 -8.70
CA MET A 154 -11.93 6.65 -8.96
C MET A 154 -11.14 6.59 -10.26
N PHE A 155 -10.66 5.41 -10.64
CA PHE A 155 -9.70 5.23 -11.73
C PHE A 155 -10.23 4.38 -12.90
N GLU A 156 -11.44 3.83 -12.80
CA GLU A 156 -12.02 3.08 -13.92
C GLU A 156 -12.28 4.01 -15.11
N PHE A 157 -11.79 3.59 -16.26
CA PHE A 157 -11.96 4.34 -17.50
C PHE A 157 -13.29 3.95 -18.16
N LEU A 158 -14.29 4.82 -18.00
CA LEU A 158 -15.66 4.58 -18.50
C LEU A 158 -15.87 5.18 -19.90
N GLU A 159 -16.74 4.55 -20.68
CA GLU A 159 -17.03 4.95 -22.06
C GLU A 159 -17.61 6.37 -22.17
N ASN A 160 -18.26 6.85 -21.11
CA ASN A 160 -18.99 8.12 -21.13
C ASN A 160 -18.15 9.34 -20.74
N ASP A 161 -16.87 9.17 -20.44
CA ASP A 161 -16.03 10.27 -19.92
C ASP A 161 -15.62 11.30 -20.98
N GLY A 162 -16.03 11.10 -22.23
CA GLY A 162 -15.72 12.02 -23.33
C GLY A 162 -14.22 12.11 -23.69
N THR A 163 -13.41 11.23 -23.11
CA THR A 163 -11.96 11.14 -23.34
C THR A 163 -11.63 9.96 -24.24
N SER A 164 -10.44 9.97 -24.83
CA SER A 164 -9.97 8.82 -25.62
C SER A 164 -9.76 7.61 -24.71
N PRO A 165 -10.29 6.43 -25.04
CA PRO A 165 -10.06 5.21 -24.27
C PRO A 165 -8.64 4.66 -24.44
N THR A 166 -7.71 5.50 -24.88
CA THR A 166 -6.34 5.11 -25.20
C THR A 166 -5.37 5.89 -24.30
N ASN A 167 -4.52 5.16 -23.59
CA ASN A 167 -3.49 5.77 -22.76
C ASN A 167 -2.34 6.40 -23.59
N SER A 168 -1.38 7.03 -22.91
CA SER A 168 -0.20 7.65 -23.55
C SER A 168 0.68 6.67 -24.34
N SER A 169 0.59 5.37 -24.05
CA SER A 169 1.31 4.29 -24.74
C SER A 169 0.52 3.70 -25.94
N GLY A 170 -0.68 4.23 -26.22
CA GLY A 170 -1.53 3.76 -27.32
C GLY A 170 -2.37 2.52 -27.01
N ASN A 171 -2.41 2.06 -25.75
CA ASN A 171 -3.21 0.91 -25.35
C ASN A 171 -4.65 1.31 -25.05
N ASN A 172 -5.60 0.46 -25.45
CA ASN A 172 -7.00 0.64 -25.07
C ASN A 172 -7.15 0.30 -23.58
N VAL A 173 -7.66 1.26 -22.80
CA VAL A 173 -7.86 1.16 -21.34
C VAL A 173 -9.34 1.21 -20.95
N LEU A 174 -10.25 1.14 -21.89
CA LEU A 174 -11.69 1.17 -21.63
C LEU A 174 -12.08 0.02 -20.68
N ASN A 175 -12.83 0.35 -19.63
CA ASN A 175 -13.24 -0.56 -18.56
C ASN A 175 -12.07 -1.20 -17.79
N LEU A 176 -10.87 -0.65 -17.92
CA LEU A 176 -9.74 -1.00 -17.05
C LEU A 176 -9.67 -0.02 -15.89
N THR A 177 -9.16 -0.49 -14.78
CA THR A 177 -8.95 0.30 -13.58
C THR A 177 -7.49 0.19 -13.10
N VAL A 178 -7.24 -0.35 -11.95
CA VAL A 178 -5.91 -0.48 -11.37
C VAL A 178 -5.46 -1.94 -11.37
N PRO A 179 -4.15 -2.23 -11.43
CA PRO A 179 -3.66 -3.59 -11.30
C PRO A 179 -3.98 -4.16 -9.92
N ILE A 180 -4.30 -5.45 -9.83
CA ILE A 180 -4.49 -6.14 -8.56
C ILE A 180 -3.13 -6.64 -8.07
N VAL A 181 -2.64 -6.04 -6.98
CA VAL A 181 -1.38 -6.40 -6.32
C VAL A 181 -1.70 -7.08 -4.99
N THR A 182 -1.34 -8.34 -4.87
CA THR A 182 -1.53 -9.14 -3.66
C THR A 182 -0.21 -9.29 -2.90
N GLU A 183 -0.26 -9.90 -1.73
CA GLU A 183 0.89 -10.27 -0.91
C GLU A 183 1.89 -11.21 -1.61
N GLU A 184 1.43 -11.91 -2.64
CA GLU A 184 2.24 -12.85 -3.43
C GLU A 184 2.96 -12.20 -4.62
N VAL A 185 2.57 -10.97 -4.99
CA VAL A 185 3.14 -10.29 -6.16
C VAL A 185 4.50 -9.71 -5.82
N THR A 186 5.52 -10.16 -6.55
CA THR A 186 6.88 -9.62 -6.40
C THR A 186 6.97 -8.19 -6.94
N GLU A 187 7.95 -7.41 -6.44
CA GLU A 187 8.20 -6.05 -6.94
C GLU A 187 8.46 -6.02 -8.45
N GLU A 188 9.18 -7.02 -8.98
CA GLU A 188 9.45 -7.14 -10.41
C GLU A 188 8.16 -7.39 -11.20
N ALA A 189 7.29 -8.28 -10.73
CA ALA A 189 6.00 -8.55 -11.36
C ALA A 189 5.09 -7.31 -11.32
N ALA A 190 5.07 -6.57 -10.20
CA ALA A 190 4.30 -5.35 -10.06
C ALA A 190 4.78 -4.24 -11.00
N ARG A 191 6.10 -4.10 -11.20
CA ARG A 191 6.67 -3.11 -12.13
C ARG A 191 6.37 -3.41 -13.60
N ASN A 192 6.25 -4.68 -13.95
CA ASN A 192 5.99 -5.13 -15.32
C ASN A 192 4.49 -5.33 -15.62
N ASN A 193 3.63 -5.03 -14.66
CA ASN A 193 2.18 -5.07 -14.87
C ASN A 193 1.75 -3.81 -15.64
N PRO A 194 1.18 -3.95 -16.84
CA PRO A 194 0.81 -2.83 -17.70
C PRO A 194 -0.34 -1.99 -17.15
#